data_7ea480fb71dcbb6bdc1292fce61feef5
#
_entry.id   7ea480fb71dcbb6bdc1292fce61feef5
#
_cell.length_a   1.000
_cell.length_b   1.000
_cell.length_c   1.000
_cell.angle_alpha   90.00
_cell.angle_beta   90.00
_cell.angle_gamma   90.00
#
_symmetry.space_group_name_H-M   'P 1'
#
loop_
_entity.id
_entity.type
_entity.pdbx_description
1 polymer ?
#
loop_
_entity_poly.entity_id
_entity_poly.type
_entity_poly.pdbx_seq_one_letter_code
_entity_poly.pdbx_strand_id
1 'polypeptide(L)'
;LMNTAWAVILVDVAINVPQGIFLFKEFVESTIPKELEEAAEIDGCSVIRKFFVIVLPLLKPVIATVVILVTLNVWNEFMTPLLFLQSREQDVILQEVSRNIGQFSTDWTALFPMLMLGVAPLMIFYIFMQKYIIAGVSAGAVKG
;
A
#
# COMPACT_ATOMS: atom_id res chain seq x y z
N LEU A 1 -6.17 -6.86 22.48
CA LEU A 1 -5.89 -6.25 21.15
C LEU A 1 -6.81 -5.07 20.81
N MET A 2 -8.01 -4.99 21.41
CA MET A 2 -8.90 -3.82 21.24
C MET A 2 -8.20 -2.57 21.76
N ASN A 3 -8.45 -1.44 21.10
CA ASN A 3 -7.87 -0.12 21.44
C ASN A 3 -6.34 -0.07 21.36
N THR A 4 -5.76 -0.75 20.39
CA THR A 4 -4.33 -0.70 20.09
C THR A 4 -4.10 -0.57 18.59
N ALA A 5 -3.07 0.19 18.18
CA ALA A 5 -2.67 0.31 16.77
C ALA A 5 -2.35 -1.07 16.14
N TRP A 6 -1.88 -2.02 16.92
CA TRP A 6 -1.60 -3.38 16.44
C TRP A 6 -2.84 -4.11 15.94
N ALA A 7 -4.01 -3.87 16.54
CA ALA A 7 -5.25 -4.48 16.06
C ALA A 7 -5.57 -4.00 14.63
N VAL A 8 -5.47 -2.69 14.39
CA VAL A 8 -5.69 -2.09 13.06
C VAL A 8 -4.68 -2.62 12.06
N ILE A 9 -3.38 -2.61 12.41
CA ILE A 9 -2.31 -3.10 11.53
C ILE A 9 -2.56 -4.56 11.11
N LEU A 10 -2.90 -5.44 12.05
CA LEU A 10 -3.14 -6.86 11.74
C LEU A 10 -4.34 -7.07 10.84
N VAL A 11 -5.41 -6.31 11.04
CA VAL A 11 -6.61 -6.36 10.19
C VAL A 11 -6.29 -5.84 8.80
N ASP A 12 -5.61 -4.70 8.68
CA ASP A 12 -5.22 -4.12 7.41
C ASP A 12 -4.29 -5.04 6.62
N VAL A 13 -3.32 -5.68 7.29
CA VAL A 13 -2.48 -6.70 6.66
C VAL A 13 -3.32 -7.86 6.15
N ALA A 14 -4.24 -8.40 6.97
CA ALA A 14 -5.09 -9.52 6.58
C ALA A 14 -5.98 -9.19 5.36
N ILE A 15 -6.50 -7.97 5.28
CA ILE A 15 -7.34 -7.51 4.17
C ILE A 15 -6.51 -7.30 2.88
N ASN A 16 -5.30 -6.74 2.99
CA ASN A 16 -4.49 -6.38 1.83
C ASN A 16 -3.61 -7.53 1.29
N VAL A 17 -3.30 -8.55 2.11
CA VAL A 17 -2.47 -9.71 1.69
C VAL A 17 -3.04 -10.44 0.47
N PRO A 18 -4.34 -10.78 0.38
CA PRO A 18 -4.88 -11.45 -0.81
C PRO A 18 -4.69 -10.66 -2.09
N GLN A 19 -4.89 -9.34 -2.06
CA GLN A 19 -4.66 -8.45 -3.20
C GLN A 19 -3.17 -8.43 -3.58
N GLY A 20 -2.29 -8.34 -2.60
CA GLY A 20 -0.84 -8.40 -2.83
C GLY A 20 -0.41 -9.69 -3.49
N ILE A 21 -0.85 -10.84 -2.97
CA ILE A 21 -0.55 -12.17 -3.54
C ILE A 21 -1.02 -12.25 -5.00
N PHE A 22 -2.24 -11.79 -5.29
CA PHE A 22 -2.78 -11.79 -6.65
C PHE A 22 -1.90 -10.98 -7.60
N LEU A 23 -1.56 -9.74 -7.24
CA LEU A 23 -0.73 -8.87 -8.09
C LEU A 23 0.68 -9.45 -8.32
N PHE A 24 1.31 -9.99 -7.27
CA PHE A 24 2.62 -10.62 -7.41
C PHE A 24 2.57 -11.85 -8.30
N LYS A 25 1.56 -12.70 -8.13
CA LYS A 25 1.38 -13.90 -8.94
C LYS A 25 1.24 -13.54 -10.42
N GLU A 26 0.31 -12.67 -10.76
CA GLU A 26 0.08 -12.22 -12.14
C GLU A 26 1.34 -11.61 -12.77
N PHE A 27 2.07 -10.82 -12.00
CA PHE A 27 3.31 -10.22 -12.49
C PHE A 27 4.40 -11.26 -12.74
N VAL A 28 4.59 -12.21 -11.83
CA VAL A 28 5.57 -13.29 -11.97
C VAL A 28 5.25 -14.13 -13.21
N GLU A 29 4.00 -14.57 -13.36
CA GLU A 29 3.58 -15.42 -14.48
C GLU A 29 3.69 -14.71 -15.84
N SER A 30 3.52 -13.38 -15.87
CA SER A 30 3.58 -12.60 -17.12
C SER A 30 4.97 -12.08 -17.47
N THR A 31 5.86 -11.96 -16.51
CA THR A 31 7.12 -11.20 -16.69
C THR A 31 8.37 -12.06 -16.52
N ILE A 32 8.32 -13.13 -15.73
CA ILE A 32 9.49 -13.98 -15.47
C ILE A 32 9.41 -15.21 -16.35
N PRO A 33 10.29 -15.35 -17.38
CA PRO A 33 10.34 -16.52 -18.23
C PRO A 33 10.81 -17.74 -17.42
N LYS A 34 10.19 -18.90 -17.67
CA LYS A 34 10.59 -20.15 -17.02
C LYS A 34 12.02 -20.55 -17.35
N GLU A 35 12.46 -20.24 -18.55
CA GLU A 35 13.83 -20.48 -19.03
C GLU A 35 14.88 -19.80 -18.15
N LEU A 36 14.55 -18.64 -17.56
CA LEU A 36 15.45 -17.94 -16.63
C LEU A 36 15.60 -18.71 -15.31
N GLU A 37 14.52 -19.32 -14.83
CA GLU A 37 14.55 -20.15 -13.62
C GLU A 37 15.30 -21.46 -13.86
N GLU A 38 15.10 -22.10 -15.02
CA GLU A 38 15.76 -23.32 -15.42
C GLU A 38 17.27 -23.11 -15.61
N ALA A 39 17.67 -22.02 -16.25
CA ALA A 39 19.09 -21.65 -16.40
C ALA A 39 19.77 -21.46 -15.02
N ALA A 40 19.11 -20.79 -14.09
CA ALA A 40 19.63 -20.62 -12.73
C ALA A 40 19.77 -21.95 -11.96
N GLU A 41 18.90 -22.92 -12.23
CA GLU A 41 19.00 -24.27 -11.65
C GLU A 41 20.18 -25.05 -12.24
N ILE A 42 20.39 -24.96 -13.55
CA ILE A 42 21.55 -25.57 -14.22
C ILE A 42 22.87 -24.99 -13.65
N ASP A 43 22.89 -23.69 -13.36
CA ASP A 43 24.04 -23.00 -12.72
C ASP A 43 24.22 -23.36 -11.24
N GLY A 44 23.39 -24.25 -10.68
CA GLY A 44 23.50 -24.70 -9.30
C GLY A 44 23.02 -23.66 -8.25
N CYS A 45 22.23 -22.67 -8.66
CA CYS A 45 21.66 -21.71 -7.74
C CYS A 45 20.64 -22.35 -6.79
N SER A 46 20.81 -22.17 -5.48
CA SER A 46 19.79 -22.54 -4.51
C SER A 46 18.51 -21.70 -4.70
N VAL A 47 17.35 -22.24 -4.31
CA VAL A 47 16.05 -21.55 -4.42
C VAL A 47 16.08 -20.16 -3.74
N ILE A 48 16.69 -20.07 -2.57
CA ILE A 48 16.81 -18.80 -1.83
C ILE A 48 17.68 -17.80 -2.60
N ARG A 49 18.81 -18.24 -3.13
CA ARG A 49 19.71 -17.38 -3.91
C ARG A 49 19.02 -16.92 -5.20
N LYS A 50 18.34 -17.83 -5.92
CA LYS A 50 17.54 -17.52 -7.10
C LYS A 50 16.51 -16.43 -6.80
N PHE A 51 15.77 -16.56 -5.69
CA PHE A 51 14.79 -15.57 -5.28
C PHE A 51 15.41 -14.19 -5.07
N PHE A 52 16.44 -14.07 -4.23
CA PHE A 52 16.99 -12.76 -3.87
C PHE A 52 17.80 -12.10 -4.98
N VAL A 53 18.50 -12.89 -5.80
CA VAL A 53 19.45 -12.36 -6.82
C VAL A 53 18.77 -12.16 -8.17
N ILE A 54 17.80 -12.99 -8.54
CA ILE A 54 17.18 -12.97 -9.87
C ILE A 54 15.74 -12.45 -9.77
N VAL A 55 14.88 -13.10 -8.99
CA VAL A 55 13.44 -12.83 -8.97
C VAL A 55 13.14 -11.49 -8.31
N LEU A 56 13.63 -11.25 -7.11
CA LEU A 56 13.32 -10.04 -6.34
C LEU A 56 13.69 -8.73 -7.05
N PRO A 57 14.83 -8.60 -7.75
CA PRO A 57 15.12 -7.40 -8.54
C PRO A 57 14.12 -7.16 -9.69
N LEU A 58 13.60 -8.22 -10.30
CA LEU A 58 12.60 -8.14 -11.36
C LEU A 58 11.22 -7.76 -10.81
N LEU A 59 10.96 -8.02 -9.53
CA LEU A 59 9.69 -7.68 -8.88
C LEU A 59 9.58 -6.19 -8.48
N LYS A 60 10.64 -5.38 -8.63
CA LYS A 60 10.62 -3.95 -8.24
C LYS A 60 9.41 -3.17 -8.76
N PRO A 61 8.95 -3.32 -10.02
CA PRO A 61 7.80 -2.57 -10.51
C PRO A 61 6.49 -2.96 -9.80
N VAL A 62 6.25 -4.26 -9.59
CA VAL A 62 5.04 -4.71 -8.90
C VAL A 62 5.09 -4.38 -7.40
N ILE A 63 6.27 -4.43 -6.77
CA ILE A 63 6.44 -3.97 -5.38
C ILE A 63 6.00 -2.51 -5.27
N ALA A 64 6.46 -1.64 -6.17
CA ALA A 64 6.04 -0.23 -6.18
C ALA A 64 4.53 -0.09 -6.34
N THR A 65 3.91 -0.85 -7.24
CA THR A 65 2.46 -0.84 -7.46
C THR A 65 1.70 -1.28 -6.20
N VAL A 66 2.11 -2.39 -5.59
CA VAL A 66 1.48 -2.89 -4.34
C VAL A 66 1.62 -1.88 -3.21
N VAL A 67 2.81 -1.29 -3.03
CA VAL A 67 3.05 -0.26 -2.00
C VAL A 67 2.12 0.94 -2.21
N ILE A 68 1.95 1.41 -3.45
CA ILE A 68 1.06 2.53 -3.76
C ILE A 68 -0.39 2.18 -3.42
N LEU A 69 -0.88 1.04 -3.92
CA LEU A 69 -2.27 0.63 -3.72
C LEU A 69 -2.59 0.41 -2.23
N VAL A 70 -1.73 -0.31 -1.52
CA VAL A 70 -1.92 -0.57 -0.09
C VAL A 70 -1.85 0.72 0.72
N THR A 71 -0.89 1.62 0.42
CA THR A 71 -0.80 2.91 1.11
C THR A 71 -2.07 3.74 0.92
N LEU A 72 -2.61 3.80 -0.30
CA LEU A 72 -3.85 4.52 -0.57
C LEU A 72 -5.05 3.88 0.13
N ASN A 73 -5.15 2.54 0.12
CA ASN A 73 -6.23 1.83 0.82
C ASN A 73 -6.19 2.10 2.32
N VAL A 74 -5.04 1.86 2.96
CA VAL A 74 -4.88 2.02 4.41
C VAL A 74 -5.05 3.48 4.84
N TRP A 75 -4.54 4.44 4.05
CA TRP A 75 -4.69 5.86 4.38
C TRP A 75 -6.13 6.34 4.34
N ASN A 76 -6.94 5.83 3.41
CA ASN A 76 -8.36 6.17 3.28
C ASN A 76 -9.27 5.28 4.12
N GLU A 77 -8.71 4.29 4.84
CA GLU A 77 -9.50 3.39 5.67
C GLU A 77 -10.00 4.11 6.93
N PHE A 78 -11.31 4.11 7.09
CA PHE A 78 -11.99 4.76 8.22
C PHE A 78 -12.63 3.75 9.16
N MET A 79 -13.20 2.68 8.61
CA MET A 79 -14.02 1.74 9.39
C MET A 79 -13.20 0.90 10.36
N THR A 80 -12.05 0.39 9.94
CA THR A 80 -11.20 -0.44 10.80
C THR A 80 -10.69 0.35 12.01
N PRO A 81 -10.10 1.55 11.86
CA PRO A 81 -9.78 2.38 13.02
C PRO A 81 -10.99 2.71 13.89
N LEU A 82 -12.14 3.04 13.30
CA LEU A 82 -13.36 3.38 14.03
C LEU A 82 -13.86 2.24 14.93
N LEU A 83 -13.74 0.99 14.47
CA LEU A 83 -14.19 -0.18 15.22
C LEU A 83 -13.17 -0.62 16.29
N PHE A 84 -11.89 -0.49 16.04
CA PHE A 84 -10.83 -1.01 16.89
C PHE A 84 -10.21 0.03 17.82
N LEU A 85 -10.19 1.32 17.46
CA LEU A 85 -9.65 2.41 18.27
C LEU A 85 -10.80 3.18 18.93
N GLN A 86 -11.01 2.96 20.21
CA GLN A 86 -12.11 3.56 20.97
C GLN A 86 -11.68 4.77 21.80
N SER A 87 -10.38 4.92 22.05
CA SER A 87 -9.82 6.05 22.78
C SER A 87 -9.42 7.17 21.84
N ARG A 88 -9.83 8.40 22.13
CA ARG A 88 -9.48 9.59 21.34
C ARG A 88 -7.97 9.80 21.18
N GLU A 89 -7.18 9.37 22.15
CA GLU A 89 -5.71 9.44 22.12
C GLU A 89 -5.08 8.60 20.99
N GLN A 90 -5.84 7.64 20.44
CA GLN A 90 -5.40 6.74 19.37
C GLN A 90 -6.13 6.97 18.05
N ASP A 91 -6.98 8.00 17.98
CA ASP A 91 -7.70 8.33 16.76
C ASP A 91 -6.73 8.59 15.59
N VAL A 92 -7.07 8.07 14.44
CA VAL A 92 -6.41 8.44 13.19
C VAL A 92 -6.98 9.77 12.68
N ILE A 93 -6.24 10.43 11.77
CA ILE A 93 -6.62 11.76 11.25
C ILE A 93 -8.05 11.79 10.71
N LEU A 94 -8.49 10.76 10.00
CA LEU A 94 -9.85 10.69 9.45
C LEU A 94 -10.94 10.64 10.54
N GLN A 95 -10.67 9.98 11.66
CA GLN A 95 -11.59 9.96 12.80
C GLN A 95 -11.71 11.34 13.45
N GLU A 96 -10.58 12.02 13.67
CA GLU A 96 -10.57 13.36 14.24
C GLU A 96 -11.25 14.37 13.31
N VAL A 97 -11.02 14.31 12.00
CA VAL A 97 -11.76 15.09 11.01
C VAL A 97 -13.27 14.81 11.10
N SER A 98 -13.68 13.54 11.16
CA SER A 98 -15.09 13.16 11.27
C SER A 98 -15.75 13.68 12.54
N ARG A 99 -15.05 13.68 13.67
CA ARG A 99 -15.55 14.22 14.94
C ARG A 99 -15.77 15.74 14.92
N ASN A 100 -14.95 16.46 14.13
CA ASN A 100 -15.06 17.91 14.01
C ASN A 100 -16.12 18.38 13.00
N ILE A 101 -16.72 17.44 12.26
CA ILE A 101 -17.90 17.72 11.42
C ILE A 101 -19.14 17.56 12.27
N GLY A 102 -19.62 18.66 12.86
CA GLY A 102 -20.83 18.67 13.67
C GLY A 102 -22.10 18.58 12.83
N GLN A 103 -23.18 18.01 13.41
CA GLN A 103 -24.48 17.92 12.74
C GLN A 103 -25.14 19.29 12.52
N PHE A 104 -24.86 20.27 13.38
CA PHE A 104 -25.52 21.58 13.37
C PHE A 104 -24.55 22.76 13.20
N SER A 105 -23.28 22.57 13.48
CA SER A 105 -22.24 23.58 13.30
C SER A 105 -20.89 22.90 13.07
N THR A 106 -20.18 23.35 12.04
CA THR A 106 -18.81 22.91 11.73
C THR A 106 -17.88 24.07 11.95
N ASP A 107 -16.87 23.91 12.81
CA ASP A 107 -15.81 24.89 12.95
C ASP A 107 -14.81 24.75 11.80
N TRP A 108 -15.04 25.54 10.77
CA TRP A 108 -14.18 25.55 9.58
C TRP A 108 -12.75 25.97 9.88
N THR A 109 -12.55 26.81 10.92
CA THR A 109 -11.22 27.29 11.30
C THR A 109 -10.35 26.16 11.83
N ALA A 110 -10.94 25.20 12.56
CA ALA A 110 -10.24 24.02 13.05
C ALA A 110 -10.18 22.90 11.98
N LEU A 111 -11.24 22.76 11.18
CA LEU A 111 -11.36 21.65 10.21
C LEU A 111 -10.37 21.80 9.05
N PHE A 112 -10.19 23.00 8.47
CA PHE A 112 -9.28 23.20 7.34
C PHE A 112 -7.83 22.81 7.62
N PRO A 113 -7.20 23.21 8.72
CA PRO A 113 -5.86 22.74 9.07
C PRO A 113 -5.76 21.22 9.22
N MET A 114 -6.77 20.57 9.78
CA MET A 114 -6.79 19.10 9.92
C MET A 114 -6.86 18.41 8.56
N LEU A 115 -7.69 18.92 7.64
CA LEU A 115 -7.75 18.40 6.27
C LEU A 115 -6.40 18.57 5.56
N MET A 116 -5.74 19.70 5.71
CA MET A 116 -4.42 19.93 5.15
C MET A 116 -3.39 18.94 5.72
N LEU A 117 -3.39 18.72 7.03
CA LEU A 117 -2.54 17.71 7.66
C LEU A 117 -2.86 16.29 7.21
N GLY A 118 -4.14 15.98 6.95
CA GLY A 118 -4.57 14.69 6.43
C GLY A 118 -4.12 14.44 5.00
N VAL A 119 -4.08 15.45 4.16
CA VAL A 119 -3.68 15.34 2.75
C VAL A 119 -2.16 15.41 2.57
N ALA A 120 -1.45 16.17 3.41
CA ALA A 120 -0.02 16.43 3.26
C ALA A 120 0.85 15.16 3.15
N PRO A 121 0.69 14.11 4.00
CA PRO A 121 1.49 12.89 3.88
C PRO A 121 1.26 12.15 2.55
N LEU A 122 0.01 12.11 2.06
CA LEU A 122 -0.29 11.51 0.75
C LEU A 122 0.33 12.30 -0.40
N MET A 123 0.32 13.61 -0.34
CA MET A 123 0.99 14.45 -1.36
C MET A 123 2.49 14.19 -1.38
N ILE A 124 3.12 14.13 -0.21
CA ILE A 124 4.55 13.81 -0.08
C ILE A 124 4.82 12.42 -0.65
N PHE A 125 4.04 11.42 -0.25
CA PHE A 125 4.14 10.06 -0.75
C PHE A 125 4.00 10.00 -2.28
N TYR A 126 3.02 10.72 -2.85
CA TYR A 126 2.80 10.79 -4.28
C TYR A 126 4.01 11.37 -5.02
N ILE A 127 4.61 12.46 -4.52
CA ILE A 127 5.80 13.08 -5.13
C ILE A 127 6.94 12.07 -5.24
N PHE A 128 7.15 11.22 -4.23
CA PHE A 128 8.18 10.19 -4.27
C PHE A 128 7.82 9.01 -5.18
N MET A 129 6.53 8.64 -5.24
CA MET A 129 6.06 7.46 -5.97
C MET A 129 5.68 7.74 -7.43
N GLN A 130 5.48 8.98 -7.86
CA GLN A 130 5.04 9.33 -9.21
C GLN A 130 5.93 8.74 -10.31
N LYS A 131 7.24 8.68 -10.09
CA LYS A 131 8.18 8.10 -11.06
C LYS A 131 7.94 6.59 -11.31
N TYR A 132 7.47 5.87 -10.31
CA TYR A 132 7.16 4.44 -10.42
C TYR A 132 5.78 4.21 -11.05
N ILE A 133 4.83 5.12 -10.81
CA ILE A 133 3.51 5.10 -11.44
C ILE A 133 3.64 5.28 -12.95
N ILE A 134 4.41 6.28 -13.38
CA ILE A 134 4.63 6.57 -14.79
C ILE A 134 5.33 5.41 -15.49
N ALA A 135 6.35 4.82 -14.85
CA ALA A 135 7.07 3.67 -15.39
C ALA A 135 6.17 2.43 -15.54
N GLY A 136 5.25 2.19 -14.58
CA GLY A 136 4.30 1.08 -14.64
C GLY A 136 3.26 1.23 -15.75
N VAL A 137 2.71 2.43 -15.92
CA VAL A 137 1.73 2.73 -16.97
C VAL A 137 2.34 2.63 -18.36
N SER A 138 3.56 3.14 -18.55
CA SER A 138 4.25 3.08 -19.84
C SER A 138 4.61 1.63 -20.25
N ALA A 139 4.97 0.77 -19.30
CA ALA A 139 5.24 -0.64 -19.56
C ALA A 139 3.98 -1.42 -20.00
N GLY A 140 2.80 -1.04 -19.49
CA GLY A 140 1.52 -1.62 -19.89
C GLY A 140 1.01 -1.14 -21.26
N ALA A 141 1.32 0.11 -21.63
CA ALA A 141 0.84 0.70 -22.89
C ALA A 141 1.60 0.20 -24.14
N VAL A 142 2.78 -0.39 -23.98
CA VAL A 142 3.59 -0.91 -25.12
C VAL A 142 3.18 -2.34 -25.53
N LYS A 143 2.27 -2.99 -24.80
CA LYS A 143 1.75 -4.34 -25.12
C LYS A 143 0.42 -4.33 -25.90
N GLY A 144 -0.03 -3.16 -26.40
CA GLY A 144 -1.16 -3.02 -27.30
C GLY A 144 -0.76 -2.96 -28.76
#